data_d7dbc6406a120868cfc0136079aa7bb7
#
_entry.id   d7dbc6406a120868cfc0136079aa7bb7
#
_cell.length_a   1.000
_cell.length_b   1.000
_cell.length_c   1.000
_cell.angle_alpha   90.00
_cell.angle_beta   90.00
_cell.angle_gamma   90.00
#
_symmetry.space_group_name_H-M   'P 1'
#
loop_
_entity.id
_entity.type
_entity.pdbx_description
1 polymer ?
#
loop_
_entity_poly.entity_id
_entity_poly.type
_entity_poly.pdbx_seq_one_letter_code
_entity_poly.pdbx_strand_id
1 'polypeptide(L)'
;MRLTTFALTLATVISTAAQAAATPTQEQIQAAVDAGVAKTKSSVPMAVKVTSLAGCMPSPEVTEETVCLVGMSAGMRDGFTVLPLRQDNGQWVGVERRNAQFPGPAPAEAMALVRAWATDYMARDPEAAKDKQLQEAATTMQIKSLANCEVKRKTGYLTCDTVLTTPSQASDIKTEFTYMLENGAWRYVPR
;
A
#
# COMPACT_ATOMS: atom_id res chain seq x y z
N MET A 1 -34.13 49.80 -41.04
CA MET A 1 -34.28 48.95 -39.83
C MET A 1 -33.61 47.60 -40.14
N ARG A 2 -32.38 47.33 -39.62
CA ARG A 2 -31.67 46.05 -39.80
C ARG A 2 -31.68 45.34 -38.42
N LEU A 3 -32.40 44.21 -38.33
CA LEU A 3 -32.35 43.36 -37.16
C LEU A 3 -31.08 42.46 -37.25
N THR A 4 -30.25 42.59 -36.26
CA THR A 4 -29.08 41.69 -36.05
C THR A 4 -29.48 40.60 -35.03
N THR A 5 -29.55 39.36 -35.51
CA THR A 5 -29.85 38.19 -34.69
C THR A 5 -28.52 37.71 -34.03
N PHE A 6 -28.42 37.76 -32.71
CA PHE A 6 -27.33 37.18 -31.93
C PHE A 6 -27.65 35.72 -31.68
N ALA A 7 -26.82 34.82 -32.20
CA ALA A 7 -26.84 33.39 -31.88
C ALA A 7 -26.00 33.13 -30.63
N LEU A 8 -26.65 32.69 -29.57
CA LEU A 8 -26.04 32.28 -28.30
C LEU A 8 -25.64 30.82 -28.39
N THR A 9 -24.32 30.54 -28.54
CA THR A 9 -23.76 29.17 -28.50
C THR A 9 -23.58 28.75 -27.05
N LEU A 10 -24.38 27.81 -26.57
CA LEU A 10 -24.21 27.15 -25.28
C LEU A 10 -23.07 26.13 -25.39
N ALA A 11 -21.92 26.38 -24.76
CA ALA A 11 -20.84 25.42 -24.60
C ALA A 11 -21.17 24.49 -23.42
N THR A 12 -21.49 23.24 -23.71
CA THR A 12 -21.66 22.18 -22.72
C THR A 12 -20.28 21.72 -22.25
N VAL A 13 -19.91 22.06 -21.02
CA VAL A 13 -18.71 21.54 -20.36
C VAL A 13 -19.03 20.13 -19.86
N ILE A 14 -18.51 19.11 -20.55
CA ILE A 14 -18.56 17.72 -20.10
C ILE A 14 -17.49 17.55 -19.01
N SER A 15 -17.89 17.61 -17.74
CA SER A 15 -17.04 17.24 -16.61
C SER A 15 -16.86 15.73 -16.60
N THR A 16 -15.72 15.23 -17.05
CA THR A 16 -15.29 13.85 -16.82
C THR A 16 -14.93 13.72 -15.33
N ALA A 17 -15.88 13.24 -14.53
CA ALA A 17 -15.56 12.78 -13.18
C ALA A 17 -14.58 11.60 -13.30
N ALA A 18 -13.34 11.79 -12.88
CA ALA A 18 -12.41 10.69 -12.68
C ALA A 18 -13.02 9.74 -11.64
N GLN A 19 -13.53 8.60 -12.08
CA GLN A 19 -13.99 7.55 -11.18
C GLN A 19 -12.76 7.06 -10.42
N ALA A 20 -12.69 7.38 -9.12
CA ALA A 20 -11.75 6.72 -8.22
C ALA A 20 -11.97 5.21 -8.36
N ALA A 21 -10.92 4.47 -8.70
CA ALA A 21 -11.01 3.02 -8.83
C ALA A 21 -11.58 2.45 -7.53
N ALA A 22 -12.72 1.77 -7.62
CA ALA A 22 -13.37 1.19 -6.46
C ALA A 22 -12.41 0.20 -5.80
N THR A 23 -12.18 0.37 -4.49
CA THR A 23 -11.38 -0.57 -3.69
C THR A 23 -12.27 -1.72 -3.26
N PRO A 24 -11.84 -3.00 -3.38
CA PRO A 24 -12.67 -4.11 -2.95
C PRO A 24 -12.87 -4.13 -1.44
N THR A 25 -14.08 -4.52 -1.01
CA THR A 25 -14.36 -4.81 0.41
C THR A 25 -13.83 -6.19 0.80
N GLN A 26 -13.73 -6.46 2.11
CA GLN A 26 -13.30 -7.77 2.60
C GLN A 26 -14.22 -8.90 2.12
N GLU A 27 -15.53 -8.64 2.04
CA GLU A 27 -16.53 -9.61 1.55
C GLU A 27 -16.34 -9.90 0.05
N GLN A 28 -16.03 -8.87 -0.75
CA GLN A 28 -15.75 -9.04 -2.17
C GLN A 28 -14.45 -9.83 -2.40
N ILE A 29 -13.43 -9.59 -1.56
CA ILE A 29 -12.19 -10.35 -1.59
C ILE A 29 -12.46 -11.81 -1.20
N GLN A 30 -13.26 -12.07 -0.15
CA GLN A 30 -13.66 -13.43 0.22
C GLN A 30 -14.36 -14.14 -0.93
N ALA A 31 -15.30 -13.49 -1.59
CA ALA A 31 -16.00 -14.06 -2.75
C ALA A 31 -15.03 -14.40 -3.90
N ALA A 32 -14.04 -13.54 -4.16
CA ALA A 32 -13.00 -13.80 -5.16
C ALA A 32 -12.12 -15.01 -4.78
N VAL A 33 -11.78 -15.15 -3.50
CA VAL A 33 -11.03 -16.29 -2.96
C VAL A 33 -11.85 -17.58 -3.10
N ASP A 34 -13.13 -17.57 -2.72
CA ASP A 34 -14.01 -18.74 -2.79
C ASP A 34 -14.18 -19.22 -4.24
N ALA A 35 -14.36 -18.27 -5.18
CA ALA A 35 -14.42 -18.56 -6.60
C ALA A 35 -13.09 -19.16 -7.14
N GLY A 36 -11.94 -18.71 -6.63
CA GLY A 36 -10.62 -19.25 -6.95
C GLY A 36 -10.45 -20.67 -6.42
N VAL A 37 -10.81 -20.90 -5.16
CA VAL A 37 -10.75 -22.23 -4.51
C VAL A 37 -11.65 -23.24 -5.23
N ALA A 38 -12.86 -22.84 -5.63
CA ALA A 38 -13.79 -23.71 -6.37
C ALA A 38 -13.26 -24.17 -7.73
N LYS A 39 -12.37 -23.39 -8.37
CA LYS A 39 -11.71 -23.77 -9.63
C LYS A 39 -10.58 -24.77 -9.43
N THR A 40 -9.98 -24.82 -8.25
CA THR A 40 -8.92 -25.79 -7.94
C THR A 40 -9.52 -27.16 -7.68
N LYS A 41 -9.19 -28.15 -8.54
CA LYS A 41 -9.59 -29.55 -8.37
C LYS A 41 -8.79 -30.20 -7.23
N SER A 42 -8.97 -29.72 -6.00
CA SER A 42 -8.34 -30.34 -4.82
C SER A 42 -9.20 -31.49 -4.33
N SER A 43 -8.57 -32.64 -4.08
CA SER A 43 -9.22 -33.81 -3.47
C SER A 43 -9.61 -33.57 -2.00
N VAL A 44 -9.06 -32.54 -1.37
CA VAL A 44 -9.37 -32.13 0.02
C VAL A 44 -9.97 -30.73 -0.02
N PRO A 45 -11.25 -30.56 0.36
CA PRO A 45 -11.86 -29.25 0.46
C PRO A 45 -11.16 -28.45 1.58
N MET A 46 -10.42 -27.44 1.20
CA MET A 46 -9.76 -26.55 2.16
C MET A 46 -10.52 -25.23 2.20
N ALA A 47 -11.15 -24.94 3.34
CA ALA A 47 -11.75 -23.63 3.57
C ALA A 47 -10.64 -22.59 3.74
N VAL A 48 -10.66 -21.56 2.90
CA VAL A 48 -9.76 -20.40 2.99
C VAL A 48 -10.59 -19.19 3.40
N LYS A 49 -10.24 -18.57 4.50
CA LYS A 49 -10.96 -17.44 5.06
C LYS A 49 -10.09 -16.17 5.04
N VAL A 50 -10.64 -15.08 4.54
CA VAL A 50 -10.06 -13.74 4.69
C VAL A 50 -10.40 -13.22 6.09
N THR A 51 -9.39 -13.08 6.94
CA THR A 51 -9.56 -12.70 8.36
C THR A 51 -9.45 -11.20 8.58
N SER A 52 -8.71 -10.51 7.72
CA SER A 52 -8.55 -9.05 7.78
C SER A 52 -8.16 -8.47 6.42
N LEU A 53 -8.41 -7.19 6.25
CA LEU A 53 -7.98 -6.38 5.10
C LEU A 53 -7.18 -5.18 5.63
N ALA A 54 -5.87 -5.17 5.38
CA ALA A 54 -5.02 -4.03 5.75
C ALA A 54 -5.19 -2.88 4.75
N GLY A 55 -5.33 -3.18 3.47
CA GLY A 55 -5.61 -2.22 2.41
C GLY A 55 -5.34 -2.79 1.03
N CYS A 56 -5.77 -2.05 0.02
CA CYS A 56 -5.55 -2.37 -1.39
C CYS A 56 -4.93 -1.16 -2.11
N MET A 57 -4.07 -1.44 -3.08
CA MET A 57 -3.37 -0.44 -3.88
C MET A 57 -3.27 -0.89 -5.34
N PRO A 58 -3.10 0.02 -6.30
CA PRO A 58 -2.79 -0.37 -7.68
C PRO A 58 -1.54 -1.26 -7.71
N SER A 59 -1.55 -2.29 -8.55
CA SER A 59 -0.40 -3.17 -8.70
C SER A 59 0.79 -2.38 -9.29
N PRO A 60 1.99 -2.51 -8.72
CA PRO A 60 3.20 -1.90 -9.29
C PRO A 60 3.68 -2.63 -10.55
N GLU A 61 3.14 -3.82 -10.83
CA GLU A 61 3.60 -4.70 -11.90
C GLU A 61 2.63 -4.72 -13.09
N VAL A 62 1.33 -4.55 -12.86
CA VAL A 62 0.28 -4.65 -13.89
C VAL A 62 -0.78 -3.58 -13.70
N THR A 63 -0.96 -2.72 -14.69
CA THR A 63 -1.77 -1.50 -14.61
C THR A 63 -3.25 -1.72 -14.28
N GLU A 64 -3.83 -2.85 -14.71
CA GLU A 64 -5.27 -3.15 -14.50
C GLU A 64 -5.55 -3.97 -13.25
N GLU A 65 -4.51 -4.24 -12.46
CA GLU A 65 -4.63 -5.04 -11.25
C GLU A 65 -4.57 -4.17 -10.00
N THR A 66 -5.32 -4.61 -9.01
CA THR A 66 -5.25 -4.11 -7.63
C THR A 66 -4.64 -5.22 -6.77
N VAL A 67 -3.66 -4.88 -5.96
CA VAL A 67 -3.07 -5.80 -4.97
C VAL A 67 -3.59 -5.44 -3.60
N CYS A 68 -4.08 -6.45 -2.86
CA CYS A 68 -4.59 -6.28 -1.50
C CYS A 68 -3.71 -7.02 -0.51
N LEU A 69 -3.35 -6.36 0.58
CA LEU A 69 -2.67 -6.98 1.72
C LEU A 69 -3.75 -7.51 2.68
N VAL A 70 -3.85 -8.83 2.76
CA VAL A 70 -4.91 -9.52 3.50
C VAL A 70 -4.34 -10.52 4.50
N GLY A 71 -4.97 -10.59 5.66
CA GLY A 71 -4.83 -11.71 6.56
C GLY A 71 -5.70 -12.87 6.08
N MET A 72 -5.14 -14.07 6.03
CA MET A 72 -5.85 -15.28 5.58
C MET A 72 -5.61 -16.42 6.56
N SER A 73 -6.64 -17.27 6.69
CA SER A 73 -6.59 -18.52 7.43
C SER A 73 -6.92 -19.68 6.48
N ALA A 74 -6.10 -20.72 6.50
CA ALA A 74 -6.31 -21.94 5.72
C ALA A 74 -5.97 -23.15 6.59
N GLY A 75 -6.98 -23.82 7.12
CA GLY A 75 -6.83 -24.89 8.10
C GLY A 75 -6.18 -24.36 9.39
N MET A 76 -4.99 -24.86 9.75
CA MET A 76 -4.22 -24.41 10.92
C MET A 76 -3.15 -23.37 10.59
N ARG A 77 -3.18 -22.78 9.42
CA ARG A 77 -2.18 -21.81 8.97
C ARG A 77 -2.81 -20.45 8.81
N ASP A 78 -2.38 -19.50 9.63
CA ASP A 78 -2.75 -18.10 9.53
C ASP A 78 -1.56 -17.28 9.02
N GLY A 79 -1.86 -16.17 8.36
CA GLY A 79 -0.82 -15.24 7.95
C GLY A 79 -1.31 -14.24 6.92
N PHE A 80 -0.46 -13.26 6.67
CA PHE A 80 -0.68 -12.24 5.67
C PHE A 80 -0.12 -12.65 4.31
N THR A 81 -0.80 -12.20 3.27
CA THR A 81 -0.38 -12.40 1.87
C THR A 81 -0.82 -11.23 1.01
N VAL A 82 -0.17 -11.08 -0.13
CA VAL A 82 -0.59 -10.15 -1.18
C VAL A 82 -1.48 -10.91 -2.15
N LEU A 83 -2.70 -10.42 -2.33
CA LEU A 83 -3.69 -10.99 -3.23
C LEU A 83 -3.89 -10.06 -4.42
N PRO A 84 -3.44 -10.43 -5.63
CA PRO A 84 -3.73 -9.67 -6.83
C PRO A 84 -5.17 -9.95 -7.30
N LEU A 85 -5.88 -8.88 -7.63
CA LEU A 85 -7.27 -8.88 -8.04
C LEU A 85 -7.42 -8.02 -9.30
N ARG A 86 -8.41 -8.33 -10.11
CA ARG A 86 -8.87 -7.45 -11.20
C ARG A 86 -10.38 -7.38 -11.20
N GLN A 87 -10.93 -6.34 -11.80
CA GLN A 87 -12.35 -6.29 -12.09
C GLN A 87 -12.67 -7.01 -13.40
N ASP A 88 -13.68 -7.86 -13.36
CA ASP A 88 -14.25 -8.52 -14.52
C ASP A 88 -15.78 -8.38 -14.44
N ASN A 89 -16.39 -7.69 -15.42
CA ASN A 89 -17.82 -7.40 -15.45
C ASN A 89 -18.37 -6.81 -14.12
N GLY A 90 -17.62 -5.95 -13.47
CA GLY A 90 -17.98 -5.30 -12.20
C GLY A 90 -17.79 -6.17 -10.95
N GLN A 91 -17.27 -7.37 -11.10
CA GLN A 91 -16.93 -8.27 -9.99
C GLN A 91 -15.40 -8.36 -9.80
N TRP A 92 -14.95 -8.47 -8.56
CA TRP A 92 -13.57 -8.74 -8.26
C TRP A 92 -13.25 -10.22 -8.43
N VAL A 93 -12.21 -10.51 -9.19
CA VAL A 93 -11.70 -11.88 -9.43
C VAL A 93 -10.25 -11.98 -9.05
N GLY A 94 -9.87 -13.10 -8.44
CA GLY A 94 -8.47 -13.40 -8.12
C GLY A 94 -7.65 -13.64 -9.38
N VAL A 95 -6.41 -13.11 -9.40
CA VAL A 95 -5.44 -13.36 -10.46
C VAL A 95 -4.43 -14.39 -9.97
N GLU A 96 -4.22 -15.44 -10.78
CA GLU A 96 -3.20 -16.46 -10.48
C GLU A 96 -1.80 -15.93 -10.81
N ARG A 97 -1.21 -15.23 -9.86
CA ARG A 97 0.17 -14.76 -9.95
C ARG A 97 0.90 -15.02 -8.64
N ARG A 98 1.99 -15.76 -8.73
CA ARG A 98 2.87 -16.01 -7.59
C ARG A 98 3.73 -14.79 -7.33
N ASN A 99 4.01 -14.52 -6.05
CA ASN A 99 4.92 -13.45 -5.60
C ASN A 99 4.50 -12.05 -6.09
N ALA A 100 3.18 -11.76 -6.15
CA ALA A 100 2.70 -10.42 -6.41
C ALA A 100 3.30 -9.45 -5.39
N GLN A 101 3.83 -8.33 -5.88
CA GLN A 101 4.43 -7.31 -5.02
C GLN A 101 3.35 -6.38 -4.48
N PHE A 102 3.50 -5.99 -3.22
CA PHE A 102 2.70 -4.93 -2.63
C PHE A 102 3.55 -3.65 -2.60
N PRO A 103 3.04 -2.53 -3.14
CA PRO A 103 3.81 -1.29 -3.15
C PRO A 103 4.01 -0.77 -1.73
N GLY A 104 5.22 -0.30 -1.44
CA GLY A 104 5.49 0.44 -0.22
C GLY A 104 4.98 1.88 -0.28
N PRO A 105 5.10 2.64 0.83
CA PRO A 105 4.83 4.06 0.80
C PRO A 105 5.75 4.79 -0.18
N ALA A 106 5.30 5.90 -0.77
CA ALA A 106 6.17 6.73 -1.58
C ALA A 106 7.35 7.27 -0.72
N PRO A 107 8.55 7.50 -1.28
CA PRO A 107 9.72 7.97 -0.51
C PRO A 107 9.46 9.21 0.34
N ALA A 108 8.68 10.17 -0.17
CA ALA A 108 8.31 11.36 0.57
C ALA A 108 7.37 11.07 1.75
N GLU A 109 6.39 10.19 1.56
CA GLU A 109 5.48 9.71 2.61
C GLU A 109 6.24 8.91 3.66
N ALA A 110 7.09 7.96 3.23
CA ALA A 110 7.95 7.20 4.12
C ALA A 110 8.81 8.10 5.00
N MET A 111 9.40 9.16 4.42
CA MET A 111 10.20 10.11 5.18
C MET A 111 9.36 10.92 6.17
N ALA A 112 8.15 11.32 5.80
CA ALA A 112 7.24 12.02 6.70
C ALA A 112 6.88 11.14 7.92
N LEU A 113 6.64 9.85 7.72
CA LEU A 113 6.36 8.89 8.79
C LEU A 113 7.55 8.71 9.73
N VAL A 114 8.78 8.59 9.19
CA VAL A 114 10.01 8.49 9.98
C VAL A 114 10.24 9.75 10.81
N ARG A 115 10.05 10.94 10.20
CA ARG A 115 10.18 12.23 10.91
C ARG A 115 9.18 12.36 12.05
N ALA A 116 7.92 12.04 11.78
CA ALA A 116 6.88 12.11 12.79
C ALA A 116 7.20 11.19 13.98
N TRP A 117 7.63 9.96 13.69
CA TRP A 117 8.04 9.00 14.72
C TRP A 117 9.26 9.52 15.52
N ALA A 118 10.32 9.97 14.84
CA ALA A 118 11.54 10.45 15.51
C ALA A 118 11.25 11.66 16.41
N THR A 119 10.45 12.60 15.92
CA THR A 119 10.02 13.78 16.68
C THR A 119 9.23 13.40 17.94
N ASP A 120 8.24 12.50 17.78
CA ASP A 120 7.41 12.02 18.90
C ASP A 120 8.21 11.19 19.90
N TYR A 121 9.17 10.38 19.43
CA TYR A 121 10.05 9.59 20.29
C TYR A 121 10.95 10.50 21.14
N MET A 122 11.62 11.49 20.52
CA MET A 122 12.47 12.45 21.24
C MET A 122 11.67 13.32 22.23
N ALA A 123 10.41 13.63 21.93
CA ALA A 123 9.56 14.38 22.84
C ALA A 123 9.21 13.60 24.13
N ARG A 124 9.17 12.25 24.03
CA ARG A 124 8.85 11.38 25.16
C ARG A 124 10.08 10.91 25.95
N ASP A 125 11.25 10.91 25.32
CA ASP A 125 12.51 10.43 25.91
C ASP A 125 13.60 11.51 25.80
N PRO A 126 13.95 12.21 26.89
CA PRO A 126 15.00 13.24 26.89
C PRO A 126 16.39 12.71 26.55
N GLU A 127 16.70 11.45 26.79
CA GLU A 127 17.96 10.85 26.38
C GLU A 127 17.98 10.60 24.86
N ALA A 128 16.88 10.12 24.30
CA ALA A 128 16.72 9.98 22.85
C ALA A 128 16.88 11.33 22.13
N ALA A 129 16.45 12.44 22.74
CA ALA A 129 16.62 13.77 22.19
C ALA A 129 18.09 14.20 22.02
N LYS A 130 19.05 13.53 22.67
CA LYS A 130 20.50 13.77 22.52
C LYS A 130 21.12 12.95 21.39
N ASP A 131 20.40 11.99 20.83
CA ASP A 131 20.88 11.13 19.75
C ASP A 131 20.90 11.90 18.43
N LYS A 132 22.09 12.06 17.84
CA LYS A 132 22.27 12.79 16.58
C LYS A 132 21.57 12.12 15.41
N GLN A 133 21.48 10.79 15.37
CA GLN A 133 20.83 10.09 14.28
C GLN A 133 19.31 10.32 14.32
N LEU A 134 18.72 10.34 15.52
CA LEU A 134 17.31 10.71 15.69
C LEU A 134 17.03 12.18 15.34
N GLN A 135 17.93 13.09 15.71
CA GLN A 135 17.82 14.48 15.31
C GLN A 135 17.89 14.65 13.79
N GLU A 136 18.79 13.94 13.12
CA GLU A 136 18.87 13.94 11.65
C GLU A 136 17.63 13.29 11.02
N ALA A 137 17.13 12.19 11.57
CA ALA A 137 15.89 11.55 11.11
C ALA A 137 14.68 12.50 11.21
N ALA A 138 14.60 13.30 12.27
CA ALA A 138 13.54 14.27 12.45
C ALA A 138 13.64 15.50 11.52
N THR A 139 14.84 15.86 11.04
CA THR A 139 15.07 17.18 10.41
C THR A 139 15.62 17.09 8.99
N THR A 140 16.76 16.45 8.80
CA THR A 140 17.60 16.59 7.59
C THR A 140 17.75 15.32 6.75
N MET A 141 17.50 14.15 7.35
CA MET A 141 17.53 12.87 6.62
C MET A 141 16.57 12.90 5.43
N GLN A 142 16.96 12.26 4.34
CA GLN A 142 16.13 12.08 3.16
C GLN A 142 16.18 10.64 2.68
N ILE A 143 15.02 10.07 2.37
CA ILE A 143 14.89 8.79 1.69
C ILE A 143 14.95 9.05 0.19
N LYS A 144 15.97 8.50 -0.48
CA LYS A 144 16.14 8.57 -1.94
C LYS A 144 15.27 7.55 -2.66
N SER A 145 15.23 6.33 -2.12
CA SER A 145 14.44 5.24 -2.73
C SER A 145 14.01 4.22 -1.69
N LEU A 146 12.86 3.62 -1.96
CA LEU A 146 12.41 2.36 -1.37
C LEU A 146 12.21 1.34 -2.48
N ALA A 147 12.68 0.12 -2.28
CA ALA A 147 12.58 -0.96 -3.25
C ALA A 147 12.45 -2.31 -2.54
N ASN A 148 12.17 -3.37 -3.31
CA ASN A 148 12.13 -4.74 -2.83
C ASN A 148 11.34 -4.92 -1.54
N CYS A 149 10.13 -4.33 -1.50
CA CYS A 149 9.28 -4.39 -0.33
C CYS A 149 8.69 -5.80 -0.16
N GLU A 150 8.97 -6.44 0.96
CA GLU A 150 8.49 -7.79 1.28
C GLU A 150 7.49 -7.78 2.43
N VAL A 151 6.38 -8.47 2.25
CA VAL A 151 5.38 -8.67 3.31
C VAL A 151 5.84 -9.77 4.27
N LYS A 152 5.95 -9.43 5.54
CA LYS A 152 6.24 -10.41 6.61
C LYS A 152 4.95 -11.20 6.93
N ARG A 153 4.94 -12.47 6.58
CA ARG A 153 3.77 -13.34 6.65
C ARG A 153 3.07 -13.36 8.01
N LYS A 154 3.81 -13.26 9.11
CA LYS A 154 3.23 -13.33 10.47
C LYS A 154 2.54 -12.06 10.90
N THR A 155 3.04 -10.90 10.48
CA THR A 155 2.60 -9.59 10.99
C THR A 155 1.87 -8.75 9.96
N GLY A 156 2.01 -9.05 8.66
CA GLY A 156 1.56 -8.17 7.58
C GLY A 156 2.42 -6.92 7.40
N TYR A 157 3.51 -6.79 8.15
CA TYR A 157 4.42 -5.66 8.00
C TYR A 157 5.18 -5.75 6.68
N LEU A 158 5.44 -4.60 6.11
CA LEU A 158 6.19 -4.44 4.87
C LEU A 158 7.59 -3.96 5.18
N THR A 159 8.61 -4.77 4.88
CA THR A 159 10.02 -4.37 5.02
C THR A 159 10.58 -4.06 3.64
N CYS A 160 11.12 -2.85 3.48
CA CYS A 160 11.63 -2.35 2.20
C CYS A 160 13.13 -2.03 2.30
N ASP A 161 13.90 -2.38 1.27
CA ASP A 161 15.24 -1.86 1.05
C ASP A 161 15.16 -0.34 0.89
N THR A 162 15.89 0.38 1.72
CA THR A 162 15.85 1.84 1.77
C THR A 162 17.23 2.42 1.52
N VAL A 163 17.32 3.35 0.59
CA VAL A 163 18.51 4.19 0.40
C VAL A 163 18.21 5.58 0.94
N LEU A 164 19.02 6.03 1.87
CA LEU A 164 18.86 7.34 2.51
C LEU A 164 20.17 8.13 2.54
N THR A 165 20.06 9.44 2.74
CA THR A 165 21.18 10.35 2.98
C THR A 165 20.98 11.13 4.26
N THR A 166 22.08 11.43 4.94
CA THR A 166 22.14 12.34 6.08
C THR A 166 23.32 13.29 5.91
N PRO A 167 23.27 14.49 6.50
CA PRO A 167 24.41 15.43 6.45
C PRO A 167 25.68 14.92 7.13
N SER A 168 25.52 14.02 8.11
CA SER A 168 26.66 13.46 8.85
C SER A 168 27.43 12.41 8.06
N GLN A 169 26.88 11.90 6.94
CA GLN A 169 27.54 10.87 6.11
C GLN A 169 27.66 11.33 4.66
N ALA A 170 28.88 11.23 4.11
CA ALA A 170 29.17 11.64 2.73
C ALA A 170 28.63 10.66 1.66
N SER A 171 28.28 9.45 2.06
CA SER A 171 27.77 8.40 1.16
C SER A 171 26.34 8.00 1.50
N ASP A 172 25.65 7.46 0.49
CA ASP A 172 24.33 6.89 0.68
C ASP A 172 24.37 5.72 1.68
N ILE A 173 23.41 5.71 2.57
CA ILE A 173 23.21 4.64 3.56
C ILE A 173 22.18 3.68 3.03
N LYS A 174 22.53 2.39 2.98
CA LYS A 174 21.58 1.31 2.65
C LYS A 174 21.13 0.65 3.95
N THR A 175 19.83 0.59 4.15
CA THR A 175 19.20 -0.01 5.32
C THR A 175 17.83 -0.56 4.97
N GLU A 176 17.17 -1.19 5.92
CA GLU A 176 15.79 -1.65 5.76
C GLU A 176 14.88 -0.87 6.69
N PHE A 177 13.78 -0.36 6.15
CA PHE A 177 12.71 0.21 6.95
C PHE A 177 11.47 -0.67 6.90
N THR A 178 10.75 -0.71 8.02
CA THR A 178 9.55 -1.50 8.16
C THR A 178 8.35 -0.57 8.31
N TYR A 179 7.28 -0.89 7.60
CA TYR A 179 6.02 -0.16 7.61
C TYR A 179 4.86 -1.10 7.88
N MET A 180 3.80 -0.58 8.46
CA MET A 180 2.53 -1.23 8.63
C MET A 180 1.46 -0.45 7.88
N LEU A 181 0.60 -1.15 7.15
CA LEU A 181 -0.60 -0.57 6.57
C LEU A 181 -1.79 -0.91 7.45
N GLU A 182 -2.49 0.10 7.94
CA GLU A 182 -3.66 -0.05 8.80
C GLU A 182 -4.78 0.86 8.29
N ASN A 183 -5.91 0.27 7.89
CA ASN A 183 -7.05 1.00 7.33
C ASN A 183 -6.67 1.94 6.16
N GLY A 184 -5.75 1.49 5.31
CA GLY A 184 -5.27 2.25 4.16
C GLY A 184 -4.25 3.36 4.48
N ALA A 185 -3.83 3.53 5.75
CA ALA A 185 -2.83 4.49 6.17
C ALA A 185 -1.51 3.79 6.56
N TRP A 186 -0.39 4.33 6.10
CA TRP A 186 0.92 3.84 6.45
C TRP A 186 1.37 4.30 7.84
N ARG A 187 2.07 3.44 8.54
CA ARG A 187 2.81 3.75 9.78
C ARG A 187 4.22 3.20 9.70
N TYR A 188 5.18 3.95 10.19
CA TYR A 188 6.55 3.46 10.39
C TYR A 188 6.61 2.57 11.63
N VAL A 189 7.30 1.43 11.51
CA VAL A 189 7.54 0.48 12.60
C VAL A 189 9.03 0.47 12.92
N PRO A 190 9.47 1.11 14.00
CA PRO A 190 10.88 1.10 14.39
C PRO A 190 11.32 -0.31 14.81
N ARG A 191 12.60 -0.61 14.62
CA ARG A 191 13.24 -1.84 15.10
C ARG A 191 13.72 -1.71 16.53
#